data_d33f9ccf71c9f55965d1b9f94a5c7cb4
#
_entry.id   d33f9ccf71c9f55965d1b9f94a5c7cb4
#
_cell.length_a   1.000
_cell.length_b   1.000
_cell.length_c   1.000
_cell.angle_alpha   90.00
_cell.angle_beta   90.00
_cell.angle_gamma   90.00
#
_symmetry.space_group_name_H-M   'P 1'
#
loop_
_entity.id
_entity.type
_entity.pdbx_description
1 polymer ?
#
loop_
_entity_poly.entity_id
_entity_poly.type
_entity_poly.pdbx_seq_one_letter_code
_entity_poly.pdbx_strand_id
1 'polypeptide(L)'
;MASKSKRALLKPKENLSRKFLYWALSVLIIKFFIIFTIAAGFIEFSGKPFLVDGAWLGADGENYLKGFDGLLTDGVFSTEGILNYWPAGYPLVLLFLSFFGSTWALTTLTIFQSAIFSFATYLFAVELSKTRLKKYSYLAFIMILFNPTLTLSSIAIGYESLTASGFLLTSALIIKDILEKNDKKLNSYLLINSIIFGLMTFMQPRLIVGGILTTFTWLLIRKGIKVGALLSLIAILISLIFPASLIYRNNKAVGVNSISTNLGVTMNIGAGDEATGGYTGEWKGVPCSPMGTQAEKDSQLVKCVIDWYLSNPTKSLKLFYNKSIYFWSPWFGPVKSGTMERNPWLTISPVVKMTSTQEGAEFVYGGVGKIVSWLWLLGGLALLFYGYLTLWRQKFLERFIGNVAMIAISTNWLISLISIGDHRFRLPIMGLSLFLQAVGLKTLLRGGKPAMVETSALR
;
A
#
# COMPACT_ATOMS: atom_id res chain seq x y z
N MET A 1 12.91 42.09 18.33
CA MET A 1 13.28 40.95 19.24
C MET A 1 12.33 39.80 19.05
N ALA A 2 12.69 38.81 18.26
CA ALA A 2 11.83 37.66 17.99
C ALA A 2 12.15 36.59 19.04
N SER A 3 11.23 36.37 19.97
CA SER A 3 11.27 35.32 20.98
C SER A 3 11.27 33.94 20.26
N LYS A 4 12.43 33.30 20.24
CA LYS A 4 12.59 31.88 19.87
C LYS A 4 11.90 31.03 20.94
N SER A 5 10.61 30.84 20.81
CA SER A 5 9.90 29.80 21.58
C SER A 5 10.48 28.45 21.13
N LYS A 6 11.46 27.95 21.86
CA LYS A 6 11.89 26.55 21.81
C LYS A 6 10.68 25.69 22.20
N ARG A 7 9.92 25.19 21.20
CA ARG A 7 8.94 24.13 21.45
C ARG A 7 9.68 22.97 22.09
N ALA A 8 9.42 22.72 23.36
CA ALA A 8 9.91 21.53 24.04
C ALA A 8 9.39 20.32 23.27
N LEU A 9 10.25 19.64 22.54
CA LEU A 9 9.97 18.33 21.97
C LEU A 9 9.59 17.42 23.12
N LEU A 10 8.35 16.96 23.16
CA LEU A 10 7.93 15.98 24.13
C LEU A 10 8.78 14.72 23.90
N LYS A 11 9.83 14.54 24.71
CA LYS A 11 10.59 13.28 24.70
C LYS A 11 9.57 12.16 24.93
N PRO A 12 9.52 11.13 24.08
CA PRO A 12 8.67 9.97 24.35
C PRO A 12 9.03 9.49 25.75
N LYS A 13 8.03 9.18 26.59
CA LYS A 13 8.35 8.44 27.81
C LYS A 13 9.05 7.19 27.30
N GLU A 14 10.29 6.99 27.69
CA GLU A 14 11.19 5.89 27.25
C GLU A 14 10.46 4.53 27.26
N ASN A 15 9.54 4.36 28.17
CA ASN A 15 8.67 3.20 28.31
C ASN A 15 7.72 2.93 27.11
N LEU A 16 7.23 3.94 26.38
CA LEU A 16 6.29 3.72 25.25
C LEU A 16 7.03 3.26 23.98
N SER A 17 8.18 3.86 23.68
CA SER A 17 9.03 3.44 22.56
C SER A 17 9.53 2.00 22.75
N ARG A 18 9.94 1.64 23.98
CA ARG A 18 10.33 0.27 24.31
C ARG A 18 9.18 -0.71 24.14
N LYS A 19 7.93 -0.34 24.53
CA LYS A 19 6.76 -1.19 24.30
C LYS A 19 6.51 -1.43 22.80
N PHE A 20 6.59 -0.40 21.98
CA PHE A 20 6.46 -0.57 20.52
C PHE A 20 7.54 -1.51 19.96
N LEU A 21 8.79 -1.34 20.43
CA LEU A 21 9.88 -2.20 20.00
C LEU A 21 9.64 -3.66 20.38
N TYR A 22 9.27 -3.94 21.62
CA TYR A 22 9.01 -5.31 22.08
C TYR A 22 7.90 -5.98 21.28
N TRP A 23 6.78 -5.29 21.03
CA TRP A 23 5.70 -5.84 20.23
C TRP A 23 6.11 -6.05 18.77
N ALA A 24 6.84 -5.11 18.17
CA ALA A 24 7.32 -5.25 16.79
C ALA A 24 8.29 -6.44 16.66
N LEU A 25 9.22 -6.59 17.62
CA LEU A 25 10.16 -7.73 17.65
C LEU A 25 9.43 -9.05 17.92
N SER A 26 8.46 -9.10 18.84
CA SER A 26 7.68 -10.32 19.11
C SER A 26 6.94 -10.80 17.88
N VAL A 27 6.26 -9.89 17.15
CA VAL A 27 5.56 -10.23 15.91
C VAL A 27 6.56 -10.67 14.83
N LEU A 28 7.72 -10.03 14.75
CA LEU A 28 8.77 -10.41 13.81
C LEU A 28 9.31 -11.82 14.11
N ILE A 29 9.56 -12.14 15.38
CA ILE A 29 10.01 -13.48 15.79
C ILE A 29 8.95 -14.54 15.45
N ILE A 30 7.67 -14.25 15.72
CA ILE A 30 6.57 -15.16 15.36
C ILE A 30 6.55 -15.39 13.84
N LYS A 31 6.70 -14.33 13.04
CA LYS A 31 6.77 -14.44 11.57
C LYS A 31 7.97 -15.27 11.11
N PHE A 32 9.14 -15.07 11.69
CA PHE A 32 10.31 -15.91 11.38
C PHE A 32 10.06 -17.37 11.68
N PHE A 33 9.44 -17.66 12.83
CA PHE A 33 9.04 -19.03 13.16
C PHE A 33 8.08 -19.61 12.12
N ILE A 34 7.07 -18.85 11.70
CA ILE A 34 6.12 -19.26 10.64
C ILE A 34 6.87 -19.49 9.32
N ILE A 35 7.73 -18.57 8.88
CA ILE A 35 8.50 -18.69 7.65
C ILE A 35 9.35 -19.96 7.65
N PHE A 36 10.08 -20.21 8.74
CA PHE A 36 10.92 -21.39 8.84
C PHE A 36 10.13 -22.70 8.92
N THR A 37 8.99 -22.72 9.61
CA THR A 37 8.12 -23.90 9.66
C THR A 37 7.49 -24.22 8.30
N ILE A 38 7.17 -23.20 7.51
CA ILE A 38 6.71 -23.33 6.13
C ILE A 38 7.84 -23.86 5.24
N ALA A 39 9.01 -23.24 5.28
CA ALA A 39 10.16 -23.62 4.48
C ALA A 39 10.63 -25.08 4.80
N ALA A 40 10.48 -25.49 6.05
CA ALA A 40 10.79 -26.85 6.49
C ALA A 40 9.67 -27.89 6.20
N GLY A 41 8.54 -27.47 5.61
CA GLY A 41 7.43 -28.37 5.29
C GLY A 41 6.57 -28.81 6.48
N PHE A 42 6.74 -28.21 7.67
CA PHE A 42 5.93 -28.54 8.85
C PHE A 42 4.51 -27.99 8.83
N ILE A 43 4.27 -26.93 8.05
CA ILE A 43 2.96 -26.32 7.89
C ILE A 43 2.50 -26.52 6.46
N GLU A 44 1.47 -27.33 6.28
CA GLU A 44 0.75 -27.47 5.02
C GLU A 44 -0.46 -26.54 5.03
N PHE A 45 -0.59 -25.76 3.95
CA PHE A 45 -1.78 -24.95 3.72
C PHE A 45 -2.64 -25.69 2.70
N SER A 46 -3.88 -26.01 3.06
CA SER A 46 -4.81 -26.67 2.15
C SER A 46 -5.37 -25.66 1.14
N GLY A 47 -5.44 -26.08 -0.10
CA GLY A 47 -5.83 -25.27 -1.25
C GLY A 47 -4.67 -25.19 -2.24
N LYS A 48 -4.74 -24.45 -3.33
CA LYS A 48 -3.69 -24.36 -4.36
C LYS A 48 -2.28 -24.30 -3.76
N PRO A 49 -1.22 -24.72 -4.45
CA PRO A 49 0.15 -24.75 -3.94
C PRO A 49 0.62 -23.31 -3.63
N PHE A 50 0.35 -22.87 -2.41
CA PHE A 50 0.61 -21.49 -2.00
C PHE A 50 1.99 -21.30 -1.39
N LEU A 51 2.76 -22.37 -1.22
CA LEU A 51 4.02 -22.32 -0.50
C LEU A 51 5.16 -22.74 -1.38
N VAL A 52 6.04 -21.80 -1.62
CA VAL A 52 7.31 -22.03 -2.28
C VAL A 52 8.39 -21.50 -1.32
N ASP A 53 9.22 -22.41 -0.81
CA ASP A 53 10.44 -22.08 -0.05
C ASP A 53 10.27 -20.97 1.02
N GLY A 54 9.27 -21.11 1.87
CA GLY A 54 9.02 -20.18 2.99
C GLY A 54 8.28 -18.91 2.65
N ALA A 55 7.74 -18.81 1.44
CA ALA A 55 6.94 -17.67 1.00
C ALA A 55 5.55 -18.11 0.54
N TRP A 56 4.57 -17.25 0.74
CA TRP A 56 3.23 -17.45 0.25
C TRP A 56 3.11 -16.96 -1.19
N LEU A 57 2.62 -17.80 -2.10
CA LEU A 57 2.57 -17.48 -3.52
C LEU A 57 1.69 -16.25 -3.82
N GLY A 58 0.50 -16.16 -3.21
CA GLY A 58 -0.44 -15.07 -3.50
C GLY A 58 -0.97 -15.09 -4.94
N ALA A 59 -1.88 -14.16 -5.29
CA ALA A 59 -2.60 -14.17 -6.57
C ALA A 59 -1.69 -14.07 -7.81
N ASP A 60 -0.66 -13.22 -7.76
CA ASP A 60 0.25 -12.95 -8.88
C ASP A 60 1.65 -13.53 -8.65
N GLY A 61 1.82 -14.31 -7.59
CA GLY A 61 3.12 -14.83 -7.20
C GLY A 61 3.79 -15.65 -8.30
N GLU A 62 3.02 -16.51 -9.00
CA GLU A 62 3.52 -17.31 -10.13
C GLU A 62 4.13 -16.43 -11.22
N ASN A 63 3.49 -15.32 -11.56
CA ASN A 63 3.99 -14.41 -12.59
C ASN A 63 5.25 -13.67 -12.13
N TYR A 64 5.35 -13.30 -10.85
CA TYR A 64 6.59 -12.74 -10.31
C TYR A 64 7.73 -13.74 -10.28
N LEU A 65 7.44 -15.01 -9.96
CA LEU A 65 8.43 -16.10 -10.01
C LEU A 65 8.88 -16.36 -11.44
N LYS A 66 7.95 -16.42 -12.40
CA LYS A 66 8.30 -16.57 -13.82
C LYS A 66 9.23 -15.45 -14.30
N GLY A 67 8.94 -14.20 -13.92
CA GLY A 67 9.83 -13.09 -14.20
C GLY A 67 11.20 -13.21 -13.51
N PHE A 68 11.22 -13.68 -12.27
CA PHE A 68 12.45 -13.93 -11.53
C PHE A 68 13.30 -15.03 -12.17
N ASP A 69 12.70 -16.14 -12.58
CA ASP A 69 13.37 -17.24 -13.25
C ASP A 69 14.00 -16.78 -14.60
N GLY A 70 13.28 -15.96 -15.36
CA GLY A 70 13.82 -15.33 -16.57
C GLY A 70 15.03 -14.44 -16.27
N LEU A 71 15.00 -13.68 -15.16
CA LEU A 71 16.15 -12.86 -14.75
C LEU A 71 17.33 -13.69 -14.26
N LEU A 72 17.10 -14.83 -13.61
CA LEU A 72 18.17 -15.74 -13.17
C LEU A 72 18.85 -16.40 -14.38
N THR A 73 18.07 -16.76 -15.39
CA THR A 73 18.57 -17.49 -16.58
C THR A 73 19.28 -16.56 -17.56
N ASP A 74 18.65 -15.45 -17.91
CA ASP A 74 19.09 -14.58 -19.02
C ASP A 74 19.66 -13.23 -18.54
N GLY A 75 19.65 -12.99 -17.22
CA GLY A 75 20.09 -11.73 -16.62
C GLY A 75 19.07 -10.59 -16.72
N VAL A 76 19.52 -9.38 -16.38
CA VAL A 76 18.65 -8.19 -16.24
C VAL A 76 17.89 -7.84 -17.53
N PHE A 77 18.45 -8.16 -18.70
CA PHE A 77 17.85 -7.91 -20.00
C PHE A 77 17.10 -9.12 -20.57
N SER A 78 16.67 -10.05 -19.72
CA SER A 78 15.83 -11.18 -20.14
C SER A 78 14.62 -10.71 -20.96
N THR A 79 14.31 -11.46 -22.00
CA THR A 79 13.17 -11.22 -22.89
C THR A 79 11.88 -11.88 -22.42
N GLU A 80 11.88 -12.49 -21.21
CA GLU A 80 10.69 -13.10 -20.64
C GLU A 80 9.51 -12.12 -20.63
N GLY A 81 8.43 -12.50 -21.30
CA GLY A 81 7.30 -11.60 -21.62
C GLY A 81 6.66 -10.93 -20.41
N ILE A 82 6.61 -11.61 -19.26
CA ILE A 82 6.03 -11.05 -18.02
C ILE A 82 6.80 -9.83 -17.52
N LEU A 83 8.10 -9.71 -17.80
CA LEU A 83 8.96 -8.62 -17.36
C LEU A 83 8.73 -7.28 -18.07
N ASN A 84 8.05 -7.29 -19.22
CA ASN A 84 7.62 -6.09 -19.91
C ASN A 84 6.09 -5.93 -19.90
N TYR A 85 5.36 -7.02 -19.70
CA TYR A 85 3.91 -6.95 -19.49
C TYR A 85 3.60 -6.33 -18.14
N TRP A 86 4.22 -6.80 -17.05
CA TRP A 86 4.17 -6.16 -15.72
C TRP A 86 5.46 -5.36 -15.45
N PRO A 87 5.43 -4.42 -14.48
CA PRO A 87 6.66 -3.78 -14.04
C PRO A 87 7.65 -4.80 -13.48
N ALA A 88 8.85 -4.87 -14.08
CA ALA A 88 9.88 -5.81 -13.67
C ALA A 88 10.50 -5.49 -12.28
N GLY A 89 10.07 -4.40 -11.64
CA GLY A 89 10.67 -3.92 -10.41
C GLY A 89 10.64 -4.94 -9.27
N TYR A 90 9.53 -5.65 -9.07
CA TYR A 90 9.47 -6.65 -8.01
C TYR A 90 10.30 -7.92 -8.31
N PRO A 91 10.27 -8.52 -9.52
CA PRO A 91 11.23 -9.57 -9.91
C PRO A 91 12.70 -9.14 -9.76
N LEU A 92 13.05 -7.88 -10.02
CA LEU A 92 14.41 -7.37 -9.82
C LEU A 92 14.78 -7.27 -8.32
N VAL A 93 13.82 -7.00 -7.43
CA VAL A 93 14.05 -7.10 -5.97
C VAL A 93 14.35 -8.55 -5.58
N LEU A 94 13.64 -9.53 -6.14
CA LEU A 94 13.92 -10.95 -5.94
C LEU A 94 15.32 -11.31 -6.44
N LEU A 95 15.70 -10.85 -7.64
CA LEU A 95 17.04 -11.06 -8.18
C LEU A 95 18.12 -10.48 -7.25
N PHE A 96 17.92 -9.27 -6.73
CA PHE A 96 18.85 -8.68 -5.77
C PHE A 96 18.98 -9.55 -4.50
N LEU A 97 17.89 -10.06 -3.97
CA LEU A 97 17.91 -10.90 -2.77
C LEU A 97 18.50 -12.29 -3.04
N SER A 98 18.48 -12.78 -4.29
CA SER A 98 19.11 -14.05 -4.65
C SER A 98 20.64 -14.04 -4.57
N PHE A 99 21.28 -12.88 -4.49
CA PHE A 99 22.72 -12.77 -4.19
C PHE A 99 23.08 -13.32 -2.79
N PHE A 100 22.11 -13.41 -1.89
CA PHE A 100 22.30 -14.09 -0.59
C PHE A 100 22.10 -15.61 -0.68
N GLY A 101 21.92 -16.16 -1.87
CA GLY A 101 21.70 -17.56 -2.19
C GLY A 101 20.40 -17.75 -2.95
N SER A 102 20.47 -18.28 -4.18
CA SER A 102 19.30 -18.45 -5.04
C SER A 102 18.24 -19.37 -4.43
N THR A 103 18.66 -20.46 -3.79
CA THR A 103 17.80 -21.41 -3.09
C THR A 103 17.02 -20.78 -1.92
N TRP A 104 17.59 -19.74 -1.29
CA TRP A 104 16.98 -19.07 -0.14
C TRP A 104 16.34 -17.72 -0.49
N ALA A 105 16.27 -17.37 -1.78
CA ALA A 105 15.79 -16.05 -2.21
C ALA A 105 14.40 -15.71 -1.68
N LEU A 106 13.46 -16.66 -1.68
CA LEU A 106 12.09 -16.45 -1.21
C LEU A 106 12.00 -16.37 0.32
N THR A 107 12.74 -17.20 1.03
CA THR A 107 12.87 -17.08 2.50
C THR A 107 13.49 -15.75 2.88
N THR A 108 14.56 -15.33 2.20
CA THR A 108 15.19 -14.02 2.40
C THR A 108 14.23 -12.88 2.12
N LEU A 109 13.42 -12.97 1.06
CA LEU A 109 12.39 -11.99 0.73
C LEU A 109 11.38 -11.83 1.87
N THR A 110 10.83 -12.92 2.37
CA THR A 110 9.78 -12.86 3.41
C THR A 110 10.33 -12.37 4.74
N ILE A 111 11.58 -12.71 5.09
CA ILE A 111 12.30 -12.15 6.23
C ILE A 111 12.48 -10.64 6.04
N PHE A 112 12.98 -10.21 4.88
CA PHE A 112 13.21 -8.82 4.55
C PHE A 112 11.91 -8.00 4.59
N GLN A 113 10.85 -8.46 3.93
CA GLN A 113 9.54 -7.80 3.95
C GLN A 113 8.97 -7.69 5.37
N SER A 114 9.07 -8.77 6.17
CA SER A 114 8.59 -8.79 7.55
C SER A 114 9.38 -7.86 8.46
N ALA A 115 10.69 -7.78 8.29
CA ALA A 115 11.55 -6.87 9.03
C ALA A 115 11.25 -5.40 8.69
N ILE A 116 11.13 -5.07 7.39
CA ILE A 116 10.79 -3.72 6.94
C ILE A 116 9.40 -3.31 7.43
N PHE A 117 8.40 -4.20 7.35
CA PHE A 117 7.04 -3.90 7.83
C PHE A 117 7.01 -3.62 9.34
N SER A 118 7.67 -4.47 10.12
CA SER A 118 7.74 -4.29 11.59
C SER A 118 8.48 -3.01 11.96
N PHE A 119 9.60 -2.71 11.29
CA PHE A 119 10.37 -1.49 11.49
C PHE A 119 9.59 -0.23 11.08
N ALA A 120 8.93 -0.25 9.92
CA ALA A 120 8.12 0.87 9.43
C ALA A 120 6.97 1.20 10.40
N THR A 121 6.27 0.17 10.86
CA THR A 121 5.17 0.31 11.83
C THR A 121 5.69 0.85 13.18
N TYR A 122 6.81 0.33 13.65
CA TYR A 122 7.49 0.82 14.85
C TYR A 122 7.88 2.30 14.71
N LEU A 123 8.58 2.67 13.66
CA LEU A 123 9.06 4.03 13.46
C LEU A 123 7.91 5.02 13.34
N PHE A 124 6.86 4.69 12.58
CA PHE A 124 5.67 5.51 12.46
C PHE A 124 4.99 5.76 13.83
N ALA A 125 4.82 4.72 14.63
CA ALA A 125 4.24 4.84 15.97
C ALA A 125 5.12 5.68 16.92
N VAL A 126 6.44 5.53 16.87
CA VAL A 126 7.39 6.32 17.65
C VAL A 126 7.29 7.79 17.28
N GLU A 127 7.31 8.13 15.99
CA GLU A 127 7.22 9.53 15.56
C GLU A 127 5.84 10.15 15.91
N LEU A 128 4.74 9.42 15.74
CA LEU A 128 3.43 9.85 16.22
C LEU A 128 3.43 10.11 17.73
N SER A 129 4.13 9.28 18.51
CA SER A 129 4.16 9.41 19.96
C SER A 129 4.88 10.66 20.48
N LYS A 130 5.69 11.30 19.63
CA LYS A 130 6.36 12.58 19.91
C LYS A 130 5.47 13.80 19.64
N THR A 131 4.32 13.61 19.03
CA THR A 131 3.31 14.63 18.75
C THR A 131 2.18 14.61 19.78
N ARG A 132 1.22 15.50 19.67
CA ARG A 132 -0.02 15.46 20.45
C ARG A 132 -0.89 14.23 20.13
N LEU A 133 -0.57 13.52 19.04
CA LEU A 133 -1.22 12.27 18.65
C LEU A 133 -0.74 11.07 19.47
N LYS A 134 0.17 11.25 20.42
CA LYS A 134 0.64 10.21 21.35
C LYS A 134 -0.49 9.36 21.93
N LYS A 135 -1.60 9.98 22.28
CA LYS A 135 -2.79 9.28 22.81
C LYS A 135 -3.39 8.27 21.82
N TYR A 136 -3.18 8.44 20.52
CA TYR A 136 -3.66 7.55 19.46
C TYR A 136 -2.60 6.57 19.00
N SER A 137 -1.29 6.86 19.20
CA SER A 137 -0.18 6.12 18.62
C SER A 137 -0.18 4.63 18.97
N TYR A 138 -0.55 4.28 20.22
CA TYR A 138 -0.60 2.88 20.65
C TYR A 138 -1.71 2.09 19.92
N LEU A 139 -2.91 2.66 19.82
CA LEU A 139 -4.01 2.02 19.12
C LEU A 139 -3.71 1.89 17.62
N ALA A 140 -3.17 2.95 16.99
CA ALA A 140 -2.75 2.90 15.59
C ALA A 140 -1.69 1.81 15.37
N PHE A 141 -0.69 1.74 16.24
CA PHE A 141 0.36 0.73 16.17
C PHE A 141 -0.22 -0.70 16.23
N ILE A 142 -1.09 -0.98 17.20
CA ILE A 142 -1.71 -2.30 17.33
C ILE A 142 -2.59 -2.62 16.13
N MET A 143 -3.41 -1.68 15.67
CA MET A 143 -4.28 -1.89 14.50
C MET A 143 -3.47 -2.17 13.22
N ILE A 144 -2.31 -1.53 13.04
CA ILE A 144 -1.46 -1.77 11.86
C ILE A 144 -0.71 -3.09 12.00
N LEU A 145 -0.01 -3.29 13.13
CA LEU A 145 0.85 -4.45 13.33
C LEU A 145 0.10 -5.79 13.32
N PHE A 146 -1.10 -5.80 13.90
CA PHE A 146 -1.94 -7.01 14.01
C PHE A 146 -3.05 -7.08 12.95
N ASN A 147 -3.10 -6.15 12.00
CA ASN A 147 -4.01 -6.32 10.87
C ASN A 147 -3.64 -7.58 10.09
N PRO A 148 -4.53 -8.57 9.97
CA PRO A 148 -4.17 -9.88 9.40
C PRO A 148 -3.76 -9.76 7.93
N THR A 149 -4.40 -8.88 7.17
CA THR A 149 -4.08 -8.68 5.75
C THR A 149 -2.67 -8.08 5.58
N LEU A 150 -2.35 -6.99 6.31
CA LEU A 150 -1.03 -6.35 6.22
C LEU A 150 0.08 -7.26 6.75
N THR A 151 -0.17 -7.87 7.91
CA THR A 151 0.86 -8.65 8.59
C THR A 151 1.20 -9.92 7.82
N LEU A 152 0.20 -10.61 7.25
CA LEU A 152 0.43 -11.80 6.46
C LEU A 152 0.90 -11.49 5.02
N SER A 153 0.57 -10.32 4.47
CA SER A 153 1.14 -9.90 3.18
C SER A 153 2.66 -9.76 3.22
N SER A 154 3.27 -9.58 4.40
CA SER A 154 4.73 -9.51 4.50
C SER A 154 5.44 -10.86 4.35
N ILE A 155 4.71 -11.97 4.40
CA ILE A 155 5.22 -13.31 4.10
C ILE A 155 4.74 -13.82 2.73
N ALA A 156 4.08 -12.97 1.95
CA ALA A 156 3.58 -13.28 0.62
C ALA A 156 4.51 -12.72 -0.48
N ILE A 157 4.55 -13.40 -1.62
CA ILE A 157 5.21 -12.91 -2.83
C ILE A 157 4.33 -11.81 -3.44
N GLY A 158 4.81 -10.57 -3.41
CA GLY A 158 4.12 -9.39 -3.92
C GLY A 158 4.64 -8.09 -3.31
N TYR A 159 4.47 -7.01 -4.03
CA TYR A 159 4.96 -5.68 -3.68
C TYR A 159 4.15 -4.99 -2.54
N GLU A 160 3.02 -5.53 -2.16
CA GLU A 160 2.04 -4.86 -1.30
C GLU A 160 2.60 -4.51 0.08
N SER A 161 3.31 -5.45 0.70
CA SER A 161 3.93 -5.22 2.02
C SER A 161 5.04 -4.17 1.96
N LEU A 162 5.89 -4.21 0.93
CA LEU A 162 6.98 -3.25 0.76
C LEU A 162 6.42 -1.84 0.51
N THR A 163 5.40 -1.71 -0.31
CA THR A 163 4.78 -0.42 -0.60
C THR A 163 3.99 0.14 0.59
N ALA A 164 3.29 -0.71 1.35
CA ALA A 164 2.65 -0.30 2.60
C ALA A 164 3.68 0.18 3.63
N SER A 165 4.79 -0.53 3.75
CA SER A 165 5.92 -0.12 4.60
C SER A 165 6.53 1.19 4.14
N GLY A 166 6.65 1.39 2.83
CA GLY A 166 7.14 2.63 2.23
C GLY A 166 6.30 3.85 2.63
N PHE A 167 4.97 3.77 2.56
CA PHE A 167 4.09 4.86 3.00
C PHE A 167 4.21 5.14 4.51
N LEU A 168 4.35 4.11 5.35
CA LEU A 168 4.54 4.29 6.78
C LEU A 168 5.90 4.94 7.09
N LEU A 169 6.99 4.48 6.45
CA LEU A 169 8.33 5.05 6.60
C LEU A 169 8.37 6.51 6.15
N THR A 170 7.86 6.80 4.98
CA THR A 170 7.77 8.16 4.45
C THR A 170 7.00 9.08 5.39
N SER A 171 5.83 8.64 5.88
CA SER A 171 5.04 9.41 6.84
C SER A 171 5.80 9.65 8.14
N ALA A 172 6.53 8.65 8.64
CA ALA A 172 7.36 8.77 9.84
C ALA A 172 8.50 9.80 9.64
N LEU A 173 9.19 9.75 8.50
CA LEU A 173 10.29 10.67 8.18
C LEU A 173 9.78 12.12 8.00
N ILE A 174 8.63 12.29 7.36
CA ILE A 174 7.96 13.59 7.22
C ILE A 174 7.60 14.16 8.60
N ILE A 175 6.98 13.37 9.47
CA ILE A 175 6.66 13.78 10.84
C ILE A 175 7.92 14.19 11.59
N LYS A 176 8.97 13.38 11.48
CA LYS A 176 10.26 13.64 12.13
C LYS A 176 10.89 14.94 11.66
N ASP A 177 10.94 15.20 10.35
CA ASP A 177 11.49 16.46 9.80
C ASP A 177 10.71 17.69 10.28
N ILE A 178 9.36 17.63 10.26
CA ILE A 178 8.52 18.73 10.73
C ILE A 178 8.70 18.98 12.24
N LEU A 179 8.97 17.96 13.02
CA LEU A 179 9.23 18.09 14.46
C LEU A 179 10.64 18.67 14.71
N GLU A 180 11.65 18.15 14.05
CA GLU A 180 13.04 18.58 14.27
C GLU A 180 13.32 19.96 13.68
N LYS A 181 12.71 20.30 12.54
CA LYS A 181 12.94 21.54 11.76
C LYS A 181 14.42 21.83 11.51
N ASN A 182 15.22 20.78 11.38
CA ASN A 182 16.65 20.88 11.17
C ASN A 182 16.98 20.92 9.67
N ASP A 183 17.36 22.10 9.17
CA ASP A 183 17.66 22.29 7.76
C ASP A 183 18.87 21.49 7.28
N LYS A 184 19.84 21.22 8.15
CA LYS A 184 21.00 20.37 7.81
C LYS A 184 20.60 18.92 7.52
N LYS A 185 19.51 18.43 8.11
CA LYS A 185 18.99 17.07 7.91
C LYS A 185 17.95 16.98 6.80
N LEU A 186 17.39 18.10 6.35
CA LEU A 186 16.34 18.13 5.33
C LEU A 186 16.77 17.40 4.06
N ASN A 187 17.99 17.64 3.58
CA ASN A 187 18.50 16.99 2.36
C ASN A 187 18.56 15.46 2.52
N SER A 188 18.95 14.96 3.69
CA SER A 188 18.95 13.51 3.96
C SER A 188 17.54 12.95 3.99
N TYR A 189 16.58 13.63 4.64
CA TYR A 189 15.18 13.19 4.64
C TYR A 189 14.58 13.23 3.24
N LEU A 190 14.87 14.27 2.45
CA LEU A 190 14.45 14.38 1.07
C LEU A 190 14.99 13.23 0.22
N LEU A 191 16.29 12.96 0.29
CA LEU A 191 16.93 11.88 -0.45
C LEU A 191 16.32 10.51 -0.07
N ILE A 192 16.20 10.21 1.22
CA ILE A 192 15.65 8.94 1.69
C ILE A 192 14.19 8.78 1.23
N ASN A 193 13.36 9.82 1.38
CA ASN A 193 11.97 9.78 0.91
C ASN A 193 11.89 9.58 -0.61
N SER A 194 12.74 10.27 -1.38
CA SER A 194 12.77 10.12 -2.84
C SER A 194 13.16 8.70 -3.27
N ILE A 195 14.12 8.09 -2.58
CA ILE A 195 14.51 6.68 -2.81
C ILE A 195 13.35 5.75 -2.47
N ILE A 196 12.69 5.93 -1.32
CA ILE A 196 11.55 5.09 -0.92
C ILE A 196 10.42 5.18 -1.97
N PHE A 197 10.04 6.39 -2.38
CA PHE A 197 9.02 6.56 -3.41
C PHE A 197 9.48 6.05 -4.78
N GLY A 198 10.74 6.21 -5.12
CA GLY A 198 11.33 5.64 -6.32
C GLY A 198 11.20 4.11 -6.35
N LEU A 199 11.55 3.43 -5.25
CA LEU A 199 11.40 1.97 -5.10
C LEU A 199 9.94 1.54 -5.10
N MET A 200 9.03 2.31 -4.51
CA MET A 200 7.60 2.02 -4.56
C MET A 200 7.06 2.09 -5.99
N THR A 201 7.43 3.13 -6.75
CA THR A 201 7.03 3.29 -8.15
C THR A 201 7.72 2.32 -9.09
N PHE A 202 8.94 1.89 -8.78
CA PHE A 202 9.63 0.82 -9.47
C PHE A 202 8.85 -0.50 -9.42
N MET A 203 8.31 -0.83 -8.26
CA MET A 203 7.47 -2.03 -8.09
C MET A 203 6.03 -1.84 -8.58
N GLN A 204 5.46 -0.64 -8.35
CA GLN A 204 4.06 -0.33 -8.66
C GLN A 204 3.91 1.12 -9.14
N PRO A 205 3.97 1.38 -10.46
CA PRO A 205 4.01 2.74 -11.04
C PRO A 205 2.82 3.65 -10.66
N ARG A 206 1.64 3.09 -10.42
CA ARG A 206 0.46 3.87 -10.03
C ARG A 206 0.64 4.67 -8.73
N LEU A 207 1.61 4.31 -7.89
CA LEU A 207 1.86 4.99 -6.60
C LEU A 207 2.58 6.32 -6.78
N ILE A 208 3.07 6.63 -7.99
CA ILE A 208 3.82 7.86 -8.29
C ILE A 208 3.04 9.13 -7.94
N VAL A 209 1.73 9.18 -8.23
CA VAL A 209 0.90 10.37 -7.99
C VAL A 209 0.79 10.64 -6.49
N GLY A 210 0.52 9.61 -5.68
CA GLY A 210 0.48 9.74 -4.22
C GLY A 210 1.82 10.18 -3.64
N GLY A 211 2.91 9.63 -4.15
CA GLY A 211 4.28 10.02 -3.77
C GLY A 211 4.59 11.48 -4.08
N ILE A 212 4.30 11.92 -5.30
CA ILE A 212 4.51 13.31 -5.74
C ILE A 212 3.71 14.28 -4.87
N LEU A 213 2.41 14.06 -4.70
CA LEU A 213 1.55 14.98 -3.95
C LEU A 213 1.89 15.03 -2.46
N THR A 214 2.25 13.89 -1.87
CA THR A 214 2.70 13.82 -0.48
C THR A 214 4.01 14.60 -0.28
N THR A 215 5.00 14.39 -1.15
CA THR A 215 6.30 15.08 -1.12
C THR A 215 6.14 16.57 -1.35
N PHE A 216 5.35 16.95 -2.34
CA PHE A 216 5.07 18.34 -2.65
C PHE A 216 4.42 19.06 -1.47
N THR A 217 3.37 18.48 -0.89
CA THR A 217 2.69 19.03 0.29
C THR A 217 3.63 19.21 1.47
N TRP A 218 4.49 18.22 1.73
CA TRP A 218 5.49 18.29 2.79
C TRP A 218 6.47 19.45 2.57
N LEU A 219 7.09 19.53 1.39
CA LEU A 219 8.14 20.50 1.11
C LEU A 219 7.62 21.95 0.98
N LEU A 220 6.40 22.12 0.45
CA LEU A 220 5.74 23.44 0.46
C LEU A 220 5.54 23.98 1.88
N ILE A 221 5.09 23.13 2.78
CA ILE A 221 4.87 23.49 4.19
C ILE A 221 6.19 23.73 4.91
N ARG A 222 7.22 22.96 4.56
CA ARG A 222 8.54 23.04 5.21
C ARG A 222 9.35 24.27 4.79
N LYS A 223 9.27 24.66 3.53
CA LYS A 223 10.15 25.69 2.90
C LYS A 223 9.42 26.80 2.17
N GLY A 224 8.09 26.78 2.14
CA GLY A 224 7.28 27.72 1.35
C GLY A 224 7.26 27.39 -0.15
N ILE A 225 6.50 28.17 -0.92
CA ILE A 225 6.13 27.81 -2.30
C ILE A 225 7.36 27.71 -3.21
N LYS A 226 8.20 28.74 -3.27
CA LYS A 226 9.32 28.80 -4.24
C LYS A 226 10.36 27.69 -3.99
N VAL A 227 10.90 27.64 -2.78
CA VAL A 227 11.94 26.65 -2.42
C VAL A 227 11.34 25.24 -2.30
N GLY A 228 10.14 25.11 -1.75
CA GLY A 228 9.44 23.84 -1.64
C GLY A 228 9.14 23.22 -3.00
N ALA A 229 8.69 24.00 -3.99
CA ALA A 229 8.46 23.52 -5.35
C ALA A 229 9.78 23.06 -6.02
N LEU A 230 10.87 23.81 -5.88
CA LEU A 230 12.18 23.40 -6.40
C LEU A 230 12.66 22.08 -5.77
N LEU A 231 12.59 21.99 -4.44
CA LEU A 231 13.00 20.74 -3.75
C LEU A 231 12.09 19.56 -4.12
N SER A 232 10.79 19.82 -4.35
CA SER A 232 9.87 18.78 -4.82
C SER A 232 10.24 18.29 -6.23
N LEU A 233 10.61 19.18 -7.13
CA LEU A 233 11.10 18.82 -8.45
C LEU A 233 12.35 17.92 -8.36
N ILE A 234 13.31 18.29 -7.51
CA ILE A 234 14.50 17.49 -7.26
C ILE A 234 14.12 16.11 -6.72
N ALA A 235 13.23 16.04 -5.73
CA ALA A 235 12.75 14.77 -5.16
C ALA A 235 12.08 13.90 -6.21
N ILE A 236 11.25 14.48 -7.06
CA ILE A 236 10.57 13.77 -8.17
C ILE A 236 11.61 13.23 -9.15
N LEU A 237 12.58 14.03 -9.58
CA LEU A 237 13.63 13.60 -10.51
C LEU A 237 14.43 12.42 -9.93
N ILE A 238 14.80 12.47 -8.65
CA ILE A 238 15.47 11.33 -7.98
C ILE A 238 14.56 10.10 -7.96
N SER A 239 13.29 10.25 -7.65
CA SER A 239 12.33 9.14 -7.60
C SER A 239 12.11 8.51 -8.98
N LEU A 240 12.15 9.31 -10.04
CA LEU A 240 11.94 8.85 -11.43
C LEU A 240 13.11 8.03 -11.98
N ILE A 241 14.31 8.07 -11.36
CA ILE A 241 15.44 7.24 -11.79
C ILE A 241 15.07 5.75 -11.81
N PHE A 242 14.31 5.29 -10.81
CA PHE A 242 13.91 3.89 -10.67
C PHE A 242 12.94 3.44 -11.79
N PRO A 243 11.77 4.06 -12.00
CA PRO A 243 10.91 3.67 -13.12
C PRO A 243 11.54 3.94 -14.48
N ALA A 244 12.40 4.96 -14.65
CA ALA A 244 13.14 5.20 -15.86
C ALA A 244 14.11 4.04 -16.19
N SER A 245 14.72 3.43 -15.18
CA SER A 245 15.57 2.24 -15.39
C SER A 245 14.79 1.06 -15.95
N LEU A 246 13.49 0.91 -15.63
CA LEU A 246 12.63 -0.10 -16.27
C LEU A 246 12.34 0.20 -17.73
N ILE A 247 12.13 1.47 -18.10
CA ILE A 247 11.99 1.87 -19.51
C ILE A 247 13.27 1.53 -20.28
N TYR A 248 14.43 1.88 -19.72
CA TYR A 248 15.73 1.54 -20.32
C TYR A 248 15.89 0.02 -20.47
N ARG A 249 15.58 -0.74 -19.42
CA ARG A 249 15.61 -2.22 -19.44
C ARG A 249 14.72 -2.77 -20.53
N ASN A 250 13.45 -2.35 -20.61
CA ASN A 250 12.48 -2.86 -21.56
C ASN A 250 12.85 -2.48 -23.01
N ASN A 251 13.38 -1.27 -23.20
CA ASN A 251 13.90 -0.87 -24.51
C ASN A 251 15.05 -1.78 -24.98
N LYS A 252 16.03 -2.07 -24.10
CA LYS A 252 17.17 -2.92 -24.42
C LYS A 252 16.78 -4.39 -24.62
N ALA A 253 15.83 -4.91 -23.84
CA ALA A 253 15.43 -6.31 -23.90
C ALA A 253 14.51 -6.62 -25.08
N VAL A 254 13.51 -5.78 -25.33
CA VAL A 254 12.40 -6.07 -26.25
C VAL A 254 11.99 -4.88 -27.14
N GLY A 255 12.75 -3.77 -27.13
CA GLY A 255 12.46 -2.58 -27.96
C GLY A 255 11.26 -1.75 -27.49
N VAL A 256 10.76 -1.94 -26.25
CA VAL A 256 9.57 -1.27 -25.73
C VAL A 256 9.95 -0.09 -24.83
N ASN A 257 9.49 1.11 -25.19
CA ASN A 257 9.73 2.36 -24.44
C ASN A 257 8.64 2.63 -23.39
N SER A 258 8.36 1.67 -22.52
CA SER A 258 7.41 1.83 -21.40
C SER A 258 7.84 1.06 -20.16
N ILE A 259 7.30 1.43 -19.00
CA ILE A 259 7.55 0.71 -17.74
C ILE A 259 6.90 -0.68 -17.78
N SER A 260 5.71 -0.78 -18.37
CA SER A 260 4.95 -2.01 -18.57
C SER A 260 3.93 -1.81 -19.68
N THR A 261 3.33 -2.88 -20.18
CA THR A 261 2.35 -2.88 -21.26
C THR A 261 1.01 -3.51 -20.85
N ASN A 262 0.63 -3.36 -19.57
CA ASN A 262 -0.62 -3.93 -19.05
C ASN A 262 -1.59 -2.87 -18.49
N LEU A 263 -1.31 -1.58 -18.66
CA LEU A 263 -2.19 -0.53 -18.17
C LEU A 263 -3.55 -0.57 -18.87
N GLY A 264 -3.54 -0.65 -20.19
CA GLY A 264 -4.75 -0.73 -21.01
C GLY A 264 -5.58 -1.98 -20.72
N VAL A 265 -4.91 -3.13 -20.55
CA VAL A 265 -5.58 -4.38 -20.16
C VAL A 265 -6.21 -4.23 -18.78
N THR A 266 -5.48 -3.71 -17.81
CA THR A 266 -6.00 -3.49 -16.43
C THR A 266 -7.19 -2.52 -16.43
N MET A 267 -7.13 -1.45 -17.21
CA MET A 267 -8.24 -0.50 -17.34
C MET A 267 -9.44 -1.17 -18.04
N ASN A 268 -9.19 -1.98 -19.08
CA ASN A 268 -10.23 -2.65 -19.83
C ASN A 268 -10.98 -3.70 -19.02
N ILE A 269 -10.28 -4.53 -18.23
CA ILE A 269 -10.90 -5.47 -17.28
C ILE A 269 -11.88 -4.75 -16.32
N GLY A 270 -11.54 -3.52 -15.93
CA GLY A 270 -12.34 -2.70 -15.02
C GLY A 270 -13.39 -1.82 -15.70
N ALA A 271 -13.61 -1.89 -17.00
CA ALA A 271 -14.51 -1.05 -17.77
C ALA A 271 -15.40 -1.87 -18.70
N GLY A 272 -16.49 -1.28 -19.21
CA GLY A 272 -17.42 -1.94 -20.11
C GLY A 272 -18.79 -2.21 -19.50
N ASP A 273 -19.72 -2.64 -20.34
CA ASP A 273 -21.12 -2.84 -19.94
C ASP A 273 -21.31 -4.02 -18.97
N GLU A 274 -20.44 -5.03 -19.06
CA GLU A 274 -20.47 -6.20 -18.18
C GLU A 274 -19.56 -6.07 -16.96
N ALA A 275 -18.80 -4.97 -16.84
CA ALA A 275 -17.91 -4.76 -15.72
C ALA A 275 -18.68 -4.56 -14.41
N THR A 276 -18.31 -5.31 -13.38
CA THR A 276 -18.95 -5.24 -12.05
C THR A 276 -18.31 -4.19 -11.13
N GLY A 277 -17.12 -3.72 -11.47
CA GLY A 277 -16.29 -2.84 -10.65
C GLY A 277 -15.07 -3.53 -10.03
N GLY A 278 -15.13 -4.86 -9.83
CA GLY A 278 -14.00 -5.70 -9.46
C GLY A 278 -13.32 -6.35 -10.68
N TYR A 279 -12.52 -7.36 -10.43
CA TYR A 279 -11.91 -8.17 -11.49
C TYR A 279 -12.96 -9.08 -12.15
N THR A 280 -13.18 -8.94 -13.44
CA THR A 280 -14.23 -9.68 -14.17
C THR A 280 -13.71 -10.53 -15.33
N GLY A 281 -12.40 -10.53 -15.57
CA GLY A 281 -11.78 -11.19 -16.73
C GLY A 281 -11.69 -10.26 -17.95
N GLU A 282 -10.74 -10.55 -18.81
CA GLU A 282 -10.41 -9.68 -19.98
C GLU A 282 -11.52 -9.65 -21.04
N TRP A 283 -12.29 -10.75 -21.18
CA TRP A 283 -13.35 -10.86 -22.19
C TRP A 283 -14.62 -10.06 -21.88
N LYS A 284 -14.73 -9.51 -20.67
CA LYS A 284 -15.88 -8.71 -20.24
C LYS A 284 -15.65 -7.21 -20.30
N GLY A 285 -14.51 -6.81 -20.81
CA GLY A 285 -14.13 -5.42 -20.95
C GLY A 285 -14.85 -4.67 -22.08
N VAL A 286 -14.41 -3.44 -22.32
CA VAL A 286 -14.86 -2.68 -23.49
C VAL A 286 -14.45 -3.43 -24.75
N PRO A 287 -15.34 -3.59 -25.75
CA PRO A 287 -15.01 -4.30 -26.99
C PRO A 287 -14.09 -3.45 -27.86
N CYS A 288 -12.79 -3.50 -27.57
CA CYS A 288 -11.74 -2.86 -28.34
C CYS A 288 -11.03 -3.89 -29.22
N SER A 289 -10.57 -3.49 -30.39
CA SER A 289 -9.81 -4.34 -31.32
C SER A 289 -8.41 -3.77 -31.53
N PRO A 290 -7.52 -3.83 -30.51
CA PRO A 290 -6.18 -3.25 -30.63
C PRO A 290 -5.30 -4.06 -31.57
N MET A 291 -4.50 -3.36 -32.40
CA MET A 291 -3.59 -3.95 -33.39
C MET A 291 -2.16 -3.47 -33.17
N GLY A 292 -1.20 -4.22 -33.73
CA GLY A 292 0.21 -3.87 -33.69
C GLY A 292 1.00 -4.55 -32.57
N THR A 293 2.07 -3.92 -32.14
CA THR A 293 2.92 -4.38 -31.04
C THR A 293 2.19 -4.35 -29.70
N GLN A 294 2.72 -5.02 -28.68
CA GLN A 294 2.11 -5.05 -27.36
C GLN A 294 1.97 -3.65 -26.72
N ALA A 295 2.95 -2.78 -26.93
CA ALA A 295 2.90 -1.40 -26.46
C ALA A 295 1.83 -0.55 -27.18
N GLU A 296 1.69 -0.74 -28.49
CA GLU A 296 0.64 -0.09 -29.29
C GLU A 296 -0.75 -0.57 -28.88
N LYS A 297 -0.92 -1.88 -28.67
CA LYS A 297 -2.16 -2.47 -28.18
C LYS A 297 -2.54 -1.92 -26.81
N ASP A 298 -1.59 -1.81 -25.88
CA ASP A 298 -1.83 -1.25 -24.54
C ASP A 298 -2.30 0.22 -24.64
N SER A 299 -1.63 1.03 -25.44
CA SER A 299 -2.00 2.44 -25.66
C SER A 299 -3.40 2.59 -26.31
N GLN A 300 -3.73 1.74 -27.28
CA GLN A 300 -5.05 1.73 -27.92
C GLN A 300 -6.14 1.32 -26.96
N LEU A 301 -5.90 0.32 -26.09
CA LEU A 301 -6.82 -0.08 -25.04
C LEU A 301 -7.07 1.06 -24.04
N VAL A 302 -6.03 1.75 -23.60
CA VAL A 302 -6.18 2.93 -22.71
C VAL A 302 -7.10 3.96 -23.35
N LYS A 303 -6.85 4.32 -24.62
CA LYS A 303 -7.69 5.28 -25.34
C LYS A 303 -9.13 4.80 -25.47
N CYS A 304 -9.33 3.56 -25.91
CA CYS A 304 -10.67 2.97 -26.07
C CYS A 304 -11.47 2.99 -24.76
N VAL A 305 -10.84 2.67 -23.63
CA VAL A 305 -11.49 2.69 -22.31
C VAL A 305 -11.82 4.12 -21.87
N ILE A 306 -10.93 5.08 -22.11
CA ILE A 306 -11.20 6.50 -21.83
C ILE A 306 -12.39 6.98 -22.65
N ASP A 307 -12.40 6.68 -23.95
CA ASP A 307 -13.50 7.06 -24.84
C ASP A 307 -14.84 6.44 -24.37
N TRP A 308 -14.82 5.18 -23.89
CA TRP A 308 -16.00 4.54 -23.31
C TRP A 308 -16.49 5.26 -22.06
N TYR A 309 -15.59 5.64 -21.13
CA TYR A 309 -15.97 6.39 -19.92
C TYR A 309 -16.60 7.74 -20.27
N LEU A 310 -16.06 8.47 -21.23
CA LEU A 310 -16.55 9.77 -21.66
C LEU A 310 -17.89 9.66 -22.39
N SER A 311 -18.06 8.61 -23.20
CA SER A 311 -19.29 8.36 -23.96
C SER A 311 -20.43 7.78 -23.11
N ASN A 312 -20.13 7.22 -21.93
CA ASN A 312 -21.12 6.57 -21.07
C ASN A 312 -21.07 7.12 -19.62
N PRO A 313 -21.32 8.42 -19.37
CA PRO A 313 -21.08 9.04 -18.08
C PRO A 313 -21.89 8.43 -16.93
N THR A 314 -23.15 8.09 -17.16
CA THR A 314 -24.02 7.47 -16.15
C THR A 314 -23.56 6.06 -15.77
N LYS A 315 -23.18 5.24 -16.75
CA LYS A 315 -22.63 3.90 -16.52
C LYS A 315 -21.27 4.00 -15.79
N SER A 316 -20.45 4.96 -16.19
CA SER A 316 -19.15 5.24 -15.57
C SER A 316 -19.28 5.62 -14.09
N LEU A 317 -20.22 6.49 -13.73
CA LEU A 317 -20.48 6.85 -12.34
C LEU A 317 -20.95 5.66 -11.51
N LYS A 318 -21.87 4.84 -12.03
CA LYS A 318 -22.30 3.60 -11.37
C LYS A 318 -21.10 2.65 -11.17
N LEU A 319 -20.25 2.53 -12.19
CA LEU A 319 -19.08 1.68 -12.13
C LEU A 319 -18.04 2.19 -11.11
N PHE A 320 -17.81 3.51 -11.03
CA PHE A 320 -16.94 4.12 -10.02
C PHE A 320 -17.46 3.90 -8.59
N TYR A 321 -18.78 3.97 -8.39
CA TYR A 321 -19.40 3.60 -7.12
C TYR A 321 -19.12 2.14 -6.77
N ASN A 322 -19.35 1.22 -7.69
CA ASN A 322 -19.08 -0.20 -7.48
C ASN A 322 -17.59 -0.45 -7.19
N LYS A 323 -16.67 0.16 -7.96
CA LYS A 323 -15.23 0.08 -7.72
C LYS A 323 -14.84 0.56 -6.34
N SER A 324 -15.51 1.60 -5.83
CA SER A 324 -15.30 2.08 -4.46
C SER A 324 -15.71 1.02 -3.43
N ILE A 325 -16.81 0.32 -3.65
CA ILE A 325 -17.25 -0.76 -2.78
C ILE A 325 -16.19 -1.87 -2.73
N TYR A 326 -15.69 -2.33 -3.89
CA TYR A 326 -14.64 -3.34 -3.95
C TYR A 326 -13.34 -2.87 -3.29
N PHE A 327 -12.93 -1.64 -3.54
CA PHE A 327 -11.71 -1.08 -2.97
C PHE A 327 -11.75 -1.01 -1.43
N TRP A 328 -12.90 -0.63 -0.85
CA TRP A 328 -13.05 -0.46 0.59
C TRP A 328 -13.49 -1.72 1.32
N SER A 329 -13.92 -2.74 0.60
CA SER A 329 -14.34 -4.02 1.20
C SER A 329 -13.20 -4.69 1.99
N PRO A 330 -13.52 -5.35 3.12
CA PRO A 330 -12.49 -5.97 3.98
C PRO A 330 -11.88 -7.24 3.40
N TRP A 331 -12.70 -8.03 2.64
CA TRP A 331 -12.27 -9.26 1.96
C TRP A 331 -13.00 -9.39 0.64
N PHE A 332 -14.05 -10.24 0.55
CA PHE A 332 -14.86 -10.35 -0.67
C PHE A 332 -15.85 -9.20 -0.81
N GLY A 333 -16.00 -8.39 0.23
CA GLY A 333 -16.92 -7.29 0.28
C GLY A 333 -18.38 -7.74 0.21
N PRO A 334 -19.28 -6.78 -0.05
CA PRO A 334 -20.67 -7.07 -0.37
C PRO A 334 -20.84 -7.86 -1.67
N VAL A 335 -19.75 -7.98 -2.44
CA VAL A 335 -19.71 -8.63 -3.74
C VAL A 335 -18.79 -9.83 -3.66
N LYS A 336 -19.35 -11.02 -3.84
CA LYS A 336 -18.67 -12.31 -3.67
C LYS A 336 -17.57 -12.56 -4.70
N SER A 337 -17.66 -12.00 -5.89
CA SER A 337 -16.76 -12.25 -7.02
C SER A 337 -15.96 -11.00 -7.38
N GLY A 338 -14.80 -11.19 -7.99
CA GLY A 338 -14.02 -10.11 -8.58
C GLY A 338 -12.99 -9.47 -7.65
N THR A 339 -12.65 -10.10 -6.54
CA THR A 339 -11.46 -9.74 -5.77
C THR A 339 -10.26 -10.58 -6.24
N MET A 340 -9.09 -9.98 -6.28
CA MET A 340 -7.84 -10.68 -6.65
C MET A 340 -7.26 -11.49 -5.48
N GLU A 341 -8.09 -11.98 -4.56
CA GLU A 341 -7.78 -12.89 -3.46
C GLU A 341 -6.49 -12.57 -2.69
N ARG A 342 -6.29 -11.31 -2.30
CA ARG A 342 -5.13 -10.87 -1.52
C ARG A 342 -5.41 -10.76 -0.01
N ASN A 343 -6.26 -11.63 0.52
CA ASN A 343 -6.42 -11.80 1.96
C ASN A 343 -5.80 -13.13 2.41
N PRO A 344 -4.50 -13.11 2.76
CA PRO A 344 -3.78 -14.34 3.10
C PRO A 344 -4.43 -15.14 4.21
N TRP A 345 -5.08 -14.50 5.18
CA TRP A 345 -5.73 -15.18 6.29
C TRP A 345 -6.94 -16.05 5.88
N LEU A 346 -7.56 -15.77 4.71
CA LEU A 346 -8.65 -16.62 4.18
C LEU A 346 -8.16 -17.96 3.65
N THR A 347 -6.88 -18.09 3.36
CA THR A 347 -6.28 -19.32 2.81
C THR A 347 -5.57 -20.16 3.88
N ILE A 348 -5.59 -19.73 5.16
CA ILE A 348 -5.08 -20.52 6.28
C ILE A 348 -5.95 -21.78 6.45
N SER A 349 -5.30 -22.93 6.65
CA SER A 349 -5.95 -24.24 6.68
C SER A 349 -7.25 -24.30 7.50
N PRO A 350 -7.35 -23.79 8.75
CA PRO A 350 -8.61 -23.79 9.50
C PRO A 350 -9.73 -23.03 8.80
N VAL A 351 -9.42 -21.89 8.18
CA VAL A 351 -10.41 -21.05 7.48
C VAL A 351 -10.85 -21.74 6.20
N VAL A 352 -9.92 -22.34 5.44
CA VAL A 352 -10.25 -23.12 4.23
C VAL A 352 -11.11 -24.32 4.57
N LYS A 353 -10.80 -25.08 5.62
CA LYS A 353 -11.63 -26.19 6.09
C LYS A 353 -13.03 -25.74 6.49
N MET A 354 -13.14 -24.60 7.20
CA MET A 354 -14.43 -24.04 7.55
C MET A 354 -15.23 -23.64 6.31
N THR A 355 -14.62 -22.95 5.35
CA THR A 355 -15.30 -22.47 4.14
C THR A 355 -15.52 -23.56 3.09
N SER A 356 -14.95 -24.76 3.25
CA SER A 356 -15.23 -25.92 2.41
C SER A 356 -16.56 -26.59 2.75
N THR A 357 -17.11 -26.38 3.95
CA THR A 357 -18.45 -26.83 4.32
C THR A 357 -19.49 -25.84 3.78
N GLN A 358 -20.71 -26.34 3.49
CA GLN A 358 -21.80 -25.48 3.01
C GLN A 358 -22.17 -24.40 4.02
N GLU A 359 -22.27 -24.77 5.29
CA GLU A 359 -22.62 -23.85 6.40
C GLU A 359 -21.51 -22.81 6.61
N GLY A 360 -20.25 -23.23 6.62
CA GLY A 360 -19.12 -22.32 6.79
C GLY A 360 -18.96 -21.39 5.58
N ALA A 361 -19.19 -21.86 4.37
CA ALA A 361 -19.22 -21.02 3.17
C ALA A 361 -20.34 -19.98 3.24
N GLU A 362 -21.57 -20.40 3.65
CA GLU A 362 -22.68 -19.47 3.83
C GLU A 362 -22.41 -18.45 4.94
N PHE A 363 -21.74 -18.85 6.04
CA PHE A 363 -21.37 -17.94 7.10
C PHE A 363 -20.39 -16.84 6.63
N VAL A 364 -19.37 -17.21 5.84
CA VAL A 364 -18.34 -16.25 5.38
C VAL A 364 -18.77 -15.46 4.15
N TYR A 365 -19.41 -16.11 3.19
CA TYR A 365 -19.68 -15.55 1.86
C TYR A 365 -21.18 -15.33 1.57
N GLY A 366 -22.05 -15.88 2.40
CA GLY A 366 -23.51 -15.75 2.27
C GLY A 366 -24.05 -14.50 2.97
N GLY A 367 -25.28 -14.62 3.48
CA GLY A 367 -26.00 -13.50 4.09
C GLY A 367 -25.28 -12.85 5.27
N VAL A 368 -24.80 -13.67 6.20
CA VAL A 368 -24.07 -13.20 7.39
C VAL A 368 -22.77 -12.51 6.99
N GLY A 369 -21.97 -13.14 6.14
CA GLY A 369 -20.70 -12.57 5.68
C GLY A 369 -20.88 -11.24 4.94
N LYS A 370 -21.95 -11.11 4.13
CA LYS A 370 -22.29 -9.84 3.46
C LYS A 370 -22.64 -8.75 4.47
N ILE A 371 -23.48 -9.04 5.47
CA ILE A 371 -23.84 -8.07 6.51
C ILE A 371 -22.60 -7.61 7.26
N VAL A 372 -21.77 -8.54 7.71
CA VAL A 372 -20.50 -8.22 8.41
C VAL A 372 -19.59 -7.38 7.52
N SER A 373 -19.47 -7.71 6.24
CA SER A 373 -18.68 -6.96 5.27
C SER A 373 -19.18 -5.52 5.08
N TRP A 374 -20.49 -5.33 4.98
CA TRP A 374 -21.09 -3.99 4.89
C TRP A 374 -20.89 -3.17 6.16
N LEU A 375 -21.10 -3.77 7.33
CA LEU A 375 -20.85 -3.11 8.63
C LEU A 375 -19.39 -2.70 8.76
N TRP A 376 -18.47 -3.57 8.35
CA TRP A 376 -17.04 -3.27 8.36
C TRP A 376 -16.67 -2.15 7.39
N LEU A 377 -17.21 -2.18 6.17
CA LEU A 377 -16.96 -1.15 5.16
C LEU A 377 -17.47 0.20 5.64
N LEU A 378 -18.75 0.28 6.02
CA LEU A 378 -19.37 1.54 6.45
C LEU A 378 -18.78 2.04 7.75
N GLY A 379 -18.59 1.16 8.74
CA GLY A 379 -17.97 1.49 10.01
C GLY A 379 -16.52 1.92 9.84
N GLY A 380 -15.76 1.22 8.99
CA GLY A 380 -14.37 1.56 8.66
C GLY A 380 -14.24 2.92 7.99
N LEU A 381 -15.11 3.22 7.01
CA LEU A 381 -15.15 4.54 6.36
C LEU A 381 -15.59 5.64 7.33
N ALA A 382 -16.65 5.41 8.12
CA ALA A 382 -17.10 6.37 9.11
C ALA A 382 -15.98 6.71 10.12
N LEU A 383 -15.28 5.69 10.64
CA LEU A 383 -14.14 5.90 11.53
C LEU A 383 -12.99 6.65 10.86
N LEU A 384 -12.69 6.35 9.59
CA LEU A 384 -11.64 7.02 8.82
C LEU A 384 -11.95 8.50 8.65
N PHE A 385 -13.15 8.84 8.17
CA PHE A 385 -13.56 10.22 7.95
C PHE A 385 -13.70 10.97 9.27
N TYR A 386 -14.27 10.35 10.30
CA TYR A 386 -14.36 10.96 11.63
C TYR A 386 -12.98 11.22 12.24
N GLY A 387 -12.05 10.28 12.06
CA GLY A 387 -10.65 10.45 12.47
C GLY A 387 -9.98 11.59 11.72
N TYR A 388 -10.14 11.67 10.41
CA TYR A 388 -9.62 12.76 9.61
C TYR A 388 -10.19 14.13 10.04
N LEU A 389 -11.52 14.24 10.21
CA LEU A 389 -12.17 15.46 10.69
C LEU A 389 -11.69 15.85 12.09
N THR A 390 -11.44 14.86 12.96
CA THR A 390 -10.86 15.09 14.27
C THR A 390 -9.47 15.73 14.16
N LEU A 391 -8.61 15.24 13.26
CA LEU A 391 -7.29 15.81 13.01
C LEU A 391 -7.37 17.19 12.33
N TRP A 392 -8.30 17.36 11.39
CA TRP A 392 -8.52 18.62 10.70
C TRP A 392 -8.82 19.79 11.67
N ARG A 393 -9.55 19.49 12.75
CA ARG A 393 -9.91 20.47 13.81
C ARG A 393 -8.77 20.72 14.81
N GLN A 394 -7.66 19.96 14.74
CA GLN A 394 -6.50 20.14 15.61
C GLN A 394 -5.57 21.26 15.13
N LYS A 395 -4.43 21.43 15.85
CA LYS A 395 -3.39 22.38 15.46
C LYS A 395 -2.73 21.96 14.14
N PHE A 396 -1.93 22.87 13.63
CA PHE A 396 -1.31 22.73 12.30
C PHE A 396 -0.61 21.38 12.05
N LEU A 397 0.19 20.88 13.00
CA LEU A 397 0.94 19.64 12.81
C LEU A 397 0.02 18.41 12.68
N GLU A 398 -0.97 18.30 13.56
CA GLU A 398 -1.92 17.18 13.56
C GLU A 398 -2.78 17.20 12.30
N ARG A 399 -3.24 18.38 11.89
CA ARG A 399 -3.95 18.57 10.62
C ARG A 399 -3.08 18.19 9.44
N PHE A 400 -1.81 18.60 9.44
CA PHE A 400 -0.87 18.26 8.39
C PHE A 400 -0.66 16.75 8.26
N ILE A 401 -0.46 16.04 9.38
CA ILE A 401 -0.33 14.56 9.39
C ILE A 401 -1.60 13.90 8.82
N GLY A 402 -2.78 14.39 9.19
CA GLY A 402 -4.06 13.95 8.64
C GLY A 402 -4.14 14.17 7.12
N ASN A 403 -3.70 15.33 6.64
CA ASN A 403 -3.70 15.65 5.21
C ASN A 403 -2.75 14.76 4.42
N VAL A 404 -1.54 14.52 4.90
CA VAL A 404 -0.58 13.59 4.26
C VAL A 404 -1.18 12.19 4.11
N ALA A 405 -1.79 11.68 5.18
CA ALA A 405 -2.47 10.39 5.14
C ALA A 405 -3.63 10.39 4.12
N MET A 406 -4.47 11.45 4.15
CA MET A 406 -5.64 11.51 3.26
C MET A 406 -5.25 11.71 1.79
N ILE A 407 -4.18 12.46 1.48
CA ILE A 407 -3.65 12.60 0.11
C ILE A 407 -3.24 11.23 -0.43
N ALA A 408 -2.45 10.47 0.32
CA ALA A 408 -2.03 9.14 -0.08
C ALA A 408 -3.23 8.18 -0.29
N ILE A 409 -4.20 8.22 0.62
CA ILE A 409 -5.43 7.42 0.54
C ILE A 409 -6.26 7.80 -0.68
N SER A 410 -6.56 9.10 -0.84
CA SER A 410 -7.44 9.57 -1.90
C SER A 410 -6.85 9.35 -3.29
N THR A 411 -5.55 9.61 -3.48
CA THR A 411 -4.88 9.40 -4.76
C THR A 411 -4.90 7.92 -5.17
N ASN A 412 -4.61 7.02 -4.24
CA ASN A 412 -4.61 5.59 -4.54
C ASN A 412 -6.03 5.07 -4.83
N TRP A 413 -7.03 5.58 -4.11
CA TRP A 413 -8.43 5.27 -4.37
C TRP A 413 -8.88 5.79 -5.74
N LEU A 414 -8.63 7.07 -6.06
CA LEU A 414 -9.03 7.69 -7.33
C LEU A 414 -8.42 6.98 -8.54
N ILE A 415 -7.14 6.58 -8.46
CA ILE A 415 -6.49 5.80 -9.52
C ILE A 415 -7.18 4.44 -9.70
N SER A 416 -7.63 3.82 -8.61
CA SER A 416 -8.36 2.55 -8.68
C SER A 416 -9.73 2.67 -9.36
N LEU A 417 -10.36 3.86 -9.35
CA LEU A 417 -11.62 4.08 -10.06
C LEU A 417 -11.44 4.01 -11.59
N ILE A 418 -10.29 4.42 -12.09
CA ILE A 418 -10.00 4.38 -13.53
C ILE A 418 -9.64 2.96 -13.97
N SER A 419 -8.97 2.18 -13.12
CA SER A 419 -8.56 0.80 -13.39
C SER A 419 -9.57 -0.22 -12.85
N ILE A 420 -9.22 -0.98 -11.86
CA ILE A 420 -10.06 -1.99 -11.19
C ILE A 420 -10.24 -1.60 -9.73
N GLY A 421 -11.46 -1.67 -9.23
CA GLY A 421 -11.72 -1.58 -7.80
C GLY A 421 -11.39 -2.91 -7.12
N ASP A 422 -10.34 -2.95 -6.32
CA ASP A 422 -9.99 -4.14 -5.56
C ASP A 422 -9.36 -3.76 -4.22
N HIS A 423 -9.67 -4.51 -3.15
CA HIS A 423 -9.10 -4.28 -1.83
C HIS A 423 -7.58 -4.44 -1.82
N ARG A 424 -7.01 -5.26 -2.71
CA ARG A 424 -5.57 -5.39 -2.90
C ARG A 424 -4.91 -4.03 -3.19
N PHE A 425 -5.57 -3.22 -4.00
CA PHE A 425 -5.07 -1.89 -4.36
C PHE A 425 -5.09 -0.89 -3.20
N ARG A 426 -5.81 -1.20 -2.13
CA ARG A 426 -5.79 -0.45 -0.88
C ARG A 426 -4.60 -0.81 0.02
N LEU A 427 -4.00 -2.00 -0.14
CA LEU A 427 -2.95 -2.48 0.76
C LEU A 427 -1.82 -1.47 0.99
N PRO A 428 -1.28 -0.80 -0.05
CA PRO A 428 -0.20 0.18 0.13
C PRO A 428 -0.56 1.31 1.12
N ILE A 429 -1.82 1.74 1.16
CA ILE A 429 -2.28 2.85 2.01
C ILE A 429 -3.07 2.37 3.25
N MET A 430 -3.20 1.07 3.43
CA MET A 430 -4.04 0.51 4.50
C MET A 430 -3.53 0.91 5.89
N GLY A 431 -2.21 0.97 6.10
CA GLY A 431 -1.63 1.42 7.35
C GLY A 431 -2.04 2.84 7.73
N LEU A 432 -2.09 3.76 6.76
CA LEU A 432 -2.56 5.14 6.96
C LEU A 432 -4.07 5.21 7.19
N SER A 433 -4.85 4.34 6.52
CA SER A 433 -6.30 4.22 6.78
C SER A 433 -6.57 3.75 8.19
N LEU A 434 -5.86 2.72 8.66
CA LEU A 434 -5.96 2.21 10.05
C LEU A 434 -5.54 3.25 11.09
N PHE A 435 -4.54 4.07 10.78
CA PHE A 435 -4.18 5.20 11.65
C PHE A 435 -5.34 6.18 11.81
N LEU A 436 -5.99 6.61 10.73
CA LEU A 436 -7.15 7.50 10.80
C LEU A 436 -8.33 6.83 11.52
N GLN A 437 -8.58 5.55 11.26
CA GLN A 437 -9.60 4.77 11.98
C GLN A 437 -9.30 4.68 13.49
N ALA A 438 -8.04 4.50 13.89
CA ALA A 438 -7.63 4.50 15.28
C ALA A 438 -7.89 5.85 15.97
N VAL A 439 -7.66 6.96 15.25
CA VAL A 439 -8.01 8.30 15.74
C VAL A 439 -9.51 8.43 15.93
N GLY A 440 -10.31 8.02 14.96
CA GLY A 440 -11.77 8.06 15.01
C GLY A 440 -12.32 7.22 16.16
N LEU A 441 -11.92 5.96 16.23
CA LEU A 441 -12.36 5.02 17.25
C LEU A 441 -12.05 5.53 18.68
N LYS A 442 -10.81 5.95 18.92
CA LYS A 442 -10.42 6.43 20.25
C LYS A 442 -11.10 7.73 20.63
N THR A 443 -11.44 8.58 19.65
CA THR A 443 -12.22 9.81 19.91
C THR A 443 -13.65 9.48 20.28
N LEU A 444 -14.29 8.53 19.59
CA LEU A 444 -15.63 8.04 19.93
C LEU A 444 -15.68 7.45 21.35
N LEU A 445 -14.76 6.56 21.70
CA LEU A 445 -14.68 5.92 23.03
C LEU A 445 -14.48 6.91 24.17
N ARG A 446 -14.02 8.14 23.89
CA ARG A 446 -13.87 9.22 24.88
C ARG A 446 -15.08 10.16 24.95
N GLY A 447 -16.23 9.78 24.43
CA GLY A 447 -17.45 10.57 24.45
C GLY A 447 -17.44 11.77 23.51
N GLY A 448 -16.69 11.68 22.40
CA GLY A 448 -16.72 12.71 21.33
C GLY A 448 -16.13 14.07 21.72
N LYS A 449 -15.67 14.26 22.96
CA LYS A 449 -15.04 15.51 23.36
C LYS A 449 -13.67 15.61 22.67
N PRO A 450 -13.50 16.52 21.69
CA PRO A 450 -12.17 16.87 21.26
C PRO A 450 -11.42 17.30 22.52
N ALA A 451 -10.19 16.80 22.73
CA ALA A 451 -9.42 17.20 23.90
C ALA A 451 -9.38 18.74 23.92
N MET A 452 -10.16 19.36 24.83
CA MET A 452 -10.07 20.78 25.06
C MET A 452 -8.61 21.06 25.33
N VAL A 453 -8.08 22.01 24.59
CA VAL A 453 -6.78 22.59 24.84
C VAL A 453 -6.75 22.98 26.29
N GLU A 454 -5.98 22.27 27.13
CA GLU A 454 -5.56 22.84 28.41
C GLU A 454 -4.84 24.16 28.10
N THR A 455 -5.59 25.22 28.21
CA THR A 455 -5.10 26.62 28.11
C THR A 455 -4.42 27.02 29.41
N SER A 456 -3.95 26.10 30.22
CA SER A 456 -3.17 26.37 31.39
C SER A 456 -1.68 26.29 31.12
N ALA A 457 -1.06 27.44 31.11
CA ALA A 457 0.37 27.76 31.12
C ALA A 457 0.95 28.34 29.84
N LEU A 458 0.46 29.50 29.44
CA LEU A 458 1.24 30.52 28.76
C LEU A 458 0.61 31.89 29.14
N ARG A 459 0.83 32.32 30.34
CA ARG A 459 0.96 33.73 30.71
C ARG A 459 2.45 34.04 30.84
#